data_24cbbf2274bf04035b294228d151e51f
#
_entry.id   24cbbf2274bf04035b294228d151e51f
#
_cell.length_a   1.000
_cell.length_b   1.000
_cell.length_c   1.000
_cell.angle_alpha   90.00
_cell.angle_beta   90.00
_cell.angle_gamma   90.00
#
_symmetry.space_group_name_H-M   'P 1'
#
loop_
_entity.id
_entity.type
_entity.pdbx_description
1 polymer ?
#
loop_
_entity_poly.entity_id
_entity_poly.type
_entity_poly.pdbx_seq_one_letter_code
_entity_poly.pdbx_strand_id
1 'polypeptide(L)'
;RGKIVIVTTGWYRDSSTVITATPDDYYVNDNNVQGYHMITNNGHNAAGNLNYDIEVDGTVTTQEGTIYWHSDRNNEWIEGESTTLNPWDDVYLVTGTANGTNVNGEAYTWTIVSPLRVEIGCKWVTEGVLMLEANGEQLLIDYGDGNCDGLVTVTYNGNDYQIYV
;
A
#
# COMPACT_ATOMS: atom_id res chain seq x y z
N ARG A 1 -0.08 9.90 20.15
CA ARG A 1 -0.14 9.24 21.46
C ARG A 1 -0.81 7.87 21.33
N GLY A 2 -0.63 6.97 22.32
CA GLY A 2 -1.16 5.61 22.32
C GLY A 2 -0.09 4.60 21.98
N LYS A 3 -0.50 3.38 21.63
CA LYS A 3 0.40 2.28 21.33
C LYS A 3 -0.01 1.62 20.00
N ILE A 4 0.95 0.95 19.37
CA ILE A 4 0.67 -0.05 18.35
C ILE A 4 1.17 -1.38 18.90
N VAL A 5 0.28 -2.35 19.00
CA VAL A 5 0.58 -3.72 19.46
C VAL A 5 0.89 -4.55 18.22
N ILE A 6 2.09 -5.14 18.18
CA ILE A 6 2.50 -6.03 17.10
C ILE A 6 2.58 -7.45 17.65
N VAL A 7 1.88 -8.37 16.98
CA VAL A 7 1.93 -9.81 17.27
C VAL A 7 2.46 -10.53 16.03
N THR A 8 3.38 -11.45 16.20
CA THR A 8 3.91 -12.27 15.12
C THR A 8 3.91 -13.75 15.49
N THR A 9 3.66 -14.62 14.50
CA THR A 9 3.74 -16.09 14.65
C THR A 9 5.10 -16.64 14.31
N GLY A 10 5.99 -15.86 13.70
CA GLY A 10 7.34 -16.28 13.29
C GLY A 10 8.18 -15.10 12.79
N TRP A 11 9.28 -15.38 12.11
CA TRP A 11 10.10 -14.35 11.46
C TRP A 11 9.51 -13.91 10.13
N TYR A 12 9.72 -12.66 9.76
CA TYR A 12 9.16 -12.05 8.54
C TYR A 12 9.37 -12.88 7.26
N ARG A 13 10.54 -13.54 7.13
CA ARG A 13 10.91 -14.36 5.97
C ARG A 13 10.43 -15.82 6.05
N ASP A 14 9.91 -16.27 7.18
CA ASP A 14 9.43 -17.65 7.33
C ASP A 14 8.04 -17.77 6.68
N SER A 15 7.89 -18.76 5.80
CA SER A 15 6.59 -19.05 5.16
C SER A 15 5.51 -19.31 6.20
N SER A 16 4.31 -18.85 5.93
CA SER A 16 3.13 -18.91 6.80
C SER A 16 3.22 -18.04 8.07
N THR A 17 4.23 -17.17 8.18
CA THR A 17 4.25 -16.17 9.25
C THR A 17 3.16 -15.15 9.05
N VAL A 18 2.43 -14.86 10.11
CA VAL A 18 1.44 -13.79 10.19
C VAL A 18 1.92 -12.73 11.17
N ILE A 19 1.93 -11.49 10.74
CA ILE A 19 2.25 -10.31 11.56
C ILE A 19 1.03 -9.42 11.59
N THR A 20 0.52 -9.12 12.78
CA THR A 20 -0.63 -8.22 12.94
C THR A 20 -0.22 -7.01 13.78
N ALA A 21 -0.48 -5.82 13.29
CA ALA A 21 -0.30 -4.56 14.01
C ALA A 21 -1.67 -3.94 14.29
N THR A 22 -1.96 -3.69 15.56
CA THR A 22 -3.26 -3.17 16.02
C THR A 22 -3.05 -1.91 16.87
N PRO A 23 -3.70 -0.77 16.54
CA PRO A 23 -3.74 0.41 17.37
C PRO A 23 -4.43 0.14 18.72
N ASP A 24 -3.83 0.62 19.82
CA ASP A 24 -4.38 0.58 21.17
C ASP A 24 -4.41 1.97 21.77
N ASP A 25 -5.59 2.56 21.88
CA ASP A 25 -5.81 3.96 22.29
C ASP A 25 -4.93 4.94 21.49
N TYR A 26 -4.83 4.70 20.18
CA TYR A 26 -3.84 5.35 19.30
C TYR A 26 -4.42 6.55 18.59
N TYR A 27 -3.68 7.67 18.64
CA TYR A 27 -4.08 8.95 18.03
C TYR A 27 -2.92 9.55 17.24
N VAL A 28 -3.24 10.08 16.06
CA VAL A 28 -2.35 10.90 15.23
C VAL A 28 -2.99 12.27 15.05
N ASN A 29 -2.30 13.35 15.48
CA ASN A 29 -2.83 14.72 15.43
C ASN A 29 -4.24 14.83 16.05
N ASP A 30 -4.43 14.17 17.20
CA ASP A 30 -5.68 14.05 17.94
C ASP A 30 -6.83 13.30 17.24
N ASN A 31 -6.60 12.74 16.05
CA ASN A 31 -7.54 11.84 15.39
C ASN A 31 -7.35 10.42 15.90
N ASN A 32 -8.45 9.76 16.31
CA ASN A 32 -8.41 8.38 16.79
C ASN A 32 -8.27 7.42 15.60
N VAL A 33 -7.32 6.49 15.70
CA VAL A 33 -7.04 5.46 14.69
C VAL A 33 -7.36 4.09 15.29
N GLN A 34 -8.19 3.31 14.60
CA GLN A 34 -8.57 1.96 14.97
C GLN A 34 -8.46 1.02 13.76
N GLY A 35 -8.42 -0.28 14.03
CA GLY A 35 -8.37 -1.32 13.00
C GLY A 35 -7.16 -2.21 13.13
N TYR A 36 -6.69 -2.76 12.02
CA TYR A 36 -5.51 -3.62 11.97
C TYR A 36 -4.77 -3.51 10.63
N HIS A 37 -3.51 -3.90 10.65
CA HIS A 37 -2.66 -4.16 9.49
C HIS A 37 -2.10 -5.57 9.65
N MET A 38 -2.43 -6.47 8.73
CA MET A 38 -2.01 -7.86 8.76
C MET A 38 -1.14 -8.17 7.55
N ILE A 39 -0.02 -8.84 7.77
CA ILE A 39 0.89 -9.33 6.74
C ILE A 39 0.95 -10.84 6.88
N THR A 40 0.72 -11.57 5.79
CA THR A 40 0.87 -13.01 5.71
C THR A 40 1.96 -13.35 4.68
N ASN A 41 3.02 -14.02 5.13
CA ASN A 41 4.05 -14.54 4.22
C ASN A 41 3.53 -15.85 3.58
N ASN A 42 3.26 -15.82 2.26
CA ASN A 42 2.78 -16.98 1.50
C ASN A 42 3.91 -17.93 1.06
N GLY A 43 5.18 -17.59 1.39
CA GLY A 43 6.34 -18.31 0.88
C GLY A 43 6.69 -17.92 -0.56
N HIS A 44 7.51 -18.73 -1.22
CA HIS A 44 7.92 -18.50 -2.60
C HIS A 44 6.80 -18.88 -3.58
N ASN A 45 6.54 -18.00 -4.54
CA ASN A 45 5.61 -18.27 -5.63
C ASN A 45 6.25 -19.15 -6.75
N ALA A 46 5.52 -19.36 -7.85
CA ALA A 46 6.03 -20.15 -8.97
C ALA A 46 7.24 -19.52 -9.70
N ALA A 47 7.45 -18.23 -9.56
CA ALA A 47 8.62 -17.51 -10.08
C ALA A 47 9.84 -17.64 -9.14
N GLY A 48 9.65 -18.17 -7.92
CA GLY A 48 10.69 -18.30 -6.91
C GLY A 48 10.83 -17.07 -6.01
N ASN A 49 9.91 -16.13 -6.06
CA ASN A 49 9.93 -14.91 -5.27
C ASN A 49 9.08 -15.03 -4.01
N LEU A 50 9.56 -14.56 -2.86
CA LEU A 50 8.73 -14.40 -1.65
C LEU A 50 7.58 -13.45 -1.94
N ASN A 51 6.38 -13.78 -1.46
CA ASN A 51 5.24 -12.90 -1.60
C ASN A 51 4.42 -12.82 -0.32
N TYR A 52 3.80 -11.67 -0.12
CA TYR A 52 3.12 -11.31 1.11
C TYR A 52 1.74 -10.75 0.80
N ASP A 53 0.70 -11.37 1.36
CA ASP A 53 -0.61 -10.73 1.38
C ASP A 53 -0.65 -9.72 2.51
N ILE A 54 -1.17 -8.54 2.20
CA ILE A 54 -1.28 -7.41 3.13
C ILE A 54 -2.73 -6.97 3.17
N GLU A 55 -3.36 -7.16 4.31
CA GLU A 55 -4.70 -6.73 4.58
C GLU A 55 -4.68 -5.57 5.58
N VAL A 56 -5.40 -4.50 5.26
CA VAL A 56 -5.60 -3.36 6.15
C VAL A 56 -7.09 -3.10 6.26
N ASP A 57 -7.58 -3.04 7.49
CA ASP A 57 -8.93 -2.55 7.78
C ASP A 57 -8.83 -1.52 8.89
N GLY A 58 -9.34 -0.31 8.65
CA GLY A 58 -9.13 0.75 9.59
C GLY A 58 -10.11 1.91 9.50
N THR A 59 -10.19 2.63 10.60
CA THR A 59 -10.95 3.87 10.70
C THR A 59 -10.10 4.98 11.29
N VAL A 60 -10.33 6.21 10.81
CA VAL A 60 -9.77 7.42 11.41
C VAL A 60 -10.92 8.34 11.77
N THR A 61 -11.16 8.53 13.08
CA THR A 61 -12.19 9.44 13.57
C THR A 61 -11.56 10.81 13.80
N THR A 62 -12.06 11.80 13.08
CA THR A 62 -11.68 13.21 13.16
C THR A 62 -12.80 14.04 13.76
N GLN A 63 -12.58 15.35 13.92
CA GLN A 63 -13.64 16.28 14.34
C GLN A 63 -14.72 16.48 13.27
N GLU A 64 -14.41 16.21 11.99
CA GLU A 64 -15.30 16.42 10.85
C GLU A 64 -16.10 15.16 10.49
N GLY A 65 -15.66 13.97 10.93
CA GLY A 65 -16.31 12.69 10.62
C GLY A 65 -15.34 11.52 10.70
N THR A 66 -15.79 10.37 10.22
CA THR A 66 -14.99 9.13 10.23
C THR A 66 -14.64 8.71 8.81
N ILE A 67 -13.36 8.46 8.58
CA ILE A 67 -12.81 7.88 7.36
C ILE A 67 -12.74 6.36 7.57
N TYR A 68 -13.20 5.60 6.59
CA TYR A 68 -13.04 4.14 6.54
C TYR A 68 -12.08 3.77 5.41
N TRP A 69 -11.22 2.80 5.67
CA TRP A 69 -10.26 2.27 4.71
C TRP A 69 -10.14 0.77 4.81
N HIS A 70 -10.28 0.10 3.69
CA HIS A 70 -9.98 -1.32 3.54
C HIS A 70 -9.05 -1.52 2.35
N SER A 71 -8.07 -2.42 2.45
CA SER A 71 -7.09 -2.68 1.39
C SER A 71 -6.62 -4.12 1.43
N ASP A 72 -6.67 -4.79 0.27
CA ASP A 72 -6.11 -6.11 0.01
C ASP A 72 -5.03 -5.98 -1.05
N ARG A 73 -3.79 -6.27 -0.69
CA ARG A 73 -2.63 -6.16 -1.58
C ARG A 73 -1.77 -7.41 -1.49
N ASN A 74 -1.07 -7.70 -2.59
CA ASN A 74 0.04 -8.64 -2.58
C ASN A 74 1.33 -7.90 -2.93
N ASN A 75 2.37 -8.12 -2.15
CA ASN A 75 3.72 -7.61 -2.38
C ASN A 75 4.61 -8.79 -2.75
N GLU A 76 5.02 -8.88 -4.00
CA GLU A 76 5.98 -9.85 -4.49
C GLU A 76 7.40 -9.25 -4.42
N TRP A 77 8.31 -9.90 -3.67
CA TRP A 77 9.70 -9.45 -3.51
C TRP A 77 10.56 -9.97 -4.64
N ILE A 78 10.80 -9.15 -5.67
CA ILE A 78 11.43 -9.56 -6.93
C ILE A 78 12.96 -9.40 -6.96
N GLU A 79 13.53 -8.50 -6.13
CA GLU A 79 14.98 -8.26 -6.04
C GLU A 79 15.38 -8.02 -4.58
N GLY A 80 16.62 -8.35 -4.21
CA GLY A 80 17.20 -8.07 -2.89
C GLY A 80 17.07 -9.20 -1.87
N GLU A 81 16.28 -10.25 -2.10
CA GLU A 81 16.08 -11.32 -1.11
C GLU A 81 17.37 -11.98 -0.65
N SER A 82 18.36 -12.13 -1.52
CA SER A 82 19.65 -12.77 -1.22
C SER A 82 20.59 -11.90 -0.37
N THR A 83 20.35 -10.60 -0.29
CA THR A 83 21.22 -9.61 0.39
C THR A 83 20.66 -9.22 1.76
N THR A 84 20.55 -10.20 2.66
CA THR A 84 19.83 -10.13 3.94
C THR A 84 20.13 -8.90 4.81
N LEU A 85 21.32 -8.30 4.70
CA LEU A 85 21.74 -7.14 5.49
C LEU A 85 21.68 -5.81 4.73
N ASN A 86 21.25 -5.84 3.46
CA ASN A 86 21.12 -4.66 2.61
C ASN A 86 19.67 -4.52 2.13
N PRO A 87 18.80 -3.79 2.83
CA PRO A 87 17.43 -3.58 2.40
C PRO A 87 17.29 -2.56 1.26
N TRP A 88 18.36 -1.85 0.90
CA TRP A 88 18.30 -0.77 -0.07
C TRP A 88 18.23 -1.24 -1.54
N ASP A 89 18.49 -2.51 -1.79
CA ASP A 89 18.34 -3.18 -3.08
C ASP A 89 17.07 -4.04 -3.18
N ASP A 90 16.22 -3.97 -2.15
CA ASP A 90 14.93 -4.65 -2.14
C ASP A 90 13.95 -3.96 -3.09
N VAL A 91 13.34 -4.76 -3.96
CA VAL A 91 12.32 -4.33 -4.91
C VAL A 91 11.10 -5.21 -4.79
N TYR A 92 9.94 -4.57 -4.73
CA TYR A 92 8.65 -5.23 -4.67
C TYR A 92 7.77 -4.84 -5.86
N LEU A 93 7.03 -5.81 -6.38
CA LEU A 93 5.85 -5.56 -7.21
C LEU A 93 4.61 -5.65 -6.34
N VAL A 94 3.84 -4.56 -6.33
CA VAL A 94 2.62 -4.45 -5.54
C VAL A 94 1.41 -4.55 -6.46
N THR A 95 0.48 -5.42 -6.11
CA THR A 95 -0.83 -5.57 -6.76
C THR A 95 -1.94 -5.51 -5.75
N GLY A 96 -3.19 -5.29 -6.19
CA GLY A 96 -4.36 -5.34 -5.32
C GLY A 96 -5.27 -4.12 -5.46
N THR A 97 -6.15 -3.99 -4.46
CA THR A 97 -7.20 -2.96 -4.43
C THR A 97 -7.34 -2.38 -3.03
N ALA A 98 -7.95 -1.20 -2.97
CA ALA A 98 -8.40 -0.63 -1.72
C ALA A 98 -9.73 0.11 -1.95
N ASN A 99 -10.53 0.24 -0.92
CA ASN A 99 -11.76 1.01 -0.94
C ASN A 99 -11.99 1.69 0.42
N GLY A 100 -12.84 2.69 0.41
CA GLY A 100 -13.15 3.39 1.65
C GLY A 100 -14.23 4.44 1.48
N THR A 101 -14.44 5.20 2.55
CA THR A 101 -15.27 6.41 2.52
C THR A 101 -14.51 7.56 3.15
N ASN A 102 -14.69 8.75 2.63
CA ASN A 102 -14.15 9.97 3.22
C ASN A 102 -15.01 10.46 4.40
N VAL A 103 -14.64 11.58 5.03
CA VAL A 103 -15.36 12.18 6.17
C VAL A 103 -16.84 12.50 5.88
N ASN A 104 -17.20 12.71 4.61
CA ASN A 104 -18.56 13.00 4.17
C ASN A 104 -19.36 11.73 3.85
N GLY A 105 -18.75 10.52 3.99
CA GLY A 105 -19.36 9.24 3.63
C GLY A 105 -19.34 8.93 2.13
N GLU A 106 -18.60 9.69 1.33
CA GLU A 106 -18.46 9.44 -0.10
C GLU A 106 -17.48 8.28 -0.33
N ALA A 107 -17.95 7.28 -1.09
CA ALA A 107 -17.16 6.09 -1.37
C ALA A 107 -16.12 6.35 -2.46
N TYR A 108 -14.96 5.71 -2.33
CA TYR A 108 -13.91 5.68 -3.33
C TYR A 108 -13.25 4.30 -3.39
N THR A 109 -12.65 4.00 -4.55
CA THR A 109 -11.94 2.74 -4.79
C THR A 109 -10.59 3.05 -5.45
N TRP A 110 -9.55 2.35 -5.00
CA TRP A 110 -8.23 2.32 -5.62
C TRP A 110 -8.00 0.94 -6.22
N THR A 111 -7.55 0.88 -7.48
CA THR A 111 -7.19 -0.36 -8.15
C THR A 111 -5.81 -0.23 -8.78
N ILE A 112 -4.90 -1.14 -8.44
CA ILE A 112 -3.62 -1.23 -9.14
C ILE A 112 -3.89 -1.94 -10.46
N VAL A 113 -3.85 -1.18 -11.56
CA VAL A 113 -4.15 -1.65 -12.91
C VAL A 113 -2.95 -2.35 -13.55
N SER A 114 -1.75 -1.81 -13.30
CA SER A 114 -0.47 -2.42 -13.63
C SER A 114 0.37 -2.47 -12.35
N PRO A 115 1.07 -3.58 -12.05
CA PRO A 115 1.83 -3.73 -10.81
C PRO A 115 2.70 -2.51 -10.53
N LEU A 116 2.65 -2.01 -9.29
CA LEU A 116 3.48 -0.90 -8.86
C LEU A 116 4.85 -1.42 -8.45
N ARG A 117 5.91 -0.88 -9.07
CA ARG A 117 7.30 -1.15 -8.69
C ARG A 117 7.71 -0.22 -7.55
N VAL A 118 8.05 -0.82 -6.42
CA VAL A 118 8.49 -0.14 -5.20
C VAL A 118 9.90 -0.58 -4.87
N GLU A 119 10.84 0.34 -4.95
CA GLU A 119 12.25 0.14 -4.61
C GLU A 119 12.53 0.79 -3.24
N ILE A 120 13.04 0.03 -2.27
CA ILE A 120 13.32 0.59 -0.93
C ILE A 120 14.37 1.70 -0.99
N GLY A 121 15.27 1.64 -1.96
CA GLY A 121 16.27 2.70 -2.24
C GLY A 121 15.69 3.96 -2.88
N CYS A 122 14.44 3.95 -3.34
CA CYS A 122 13.76 5.07 -3.97
C CYS A 122 12.61 5.60 -3.10
N LYS A 123 12.48 6.91 -3.00
CA LYS A 123 11.39 7.56 -2.26
C LYS A 123 10.02 7.41 -2.94
N TRP A 124 10.02 7.15 -4.25
CA TRP A 124 8.84 7.15 -5.11
C TRP A 124 8.49 5.74 -5.59
N VAL A 125 7.22 5.52 -5.96
CA VAL A 125 6.86 4.41 -6.86
C VAL A 125 7.49 4.73 -8.21
N THR A 126 8.19 3.75 -8.80
CA THR A 126 8.99 3.99 -10.01
C THR A 126 8.31 3.53 -11.29
N GLU A 127 7.32 2.61 -11.19
CA GLU A 127 6.62 2.06 -12.35
C GLU A 127 5.22 1.58 -11.95
N GLY A 128 4.33 1.48 -12.93
CA GLY A 128 3.00 0.91 -12.78
C GLY A 128 1.88 1.95 -12.82
N VAL A 129 0.63 1.48 -12.79
CA VAL A 129 -0.56 2.31 -12.96
C VAL A 129 -1.56 2.06 -11.84
N LEU A 130 -2.01 3.14 -11.23
CA LEU A 130 -3.03 3.16 -10.20
C LEU A 130 -4.27 3.92 -10.71
N MET A 131 -5.45 3.35 -10.51
CA MET A 131 -6.73 3.97 -10.82
C MET A 131 -7.47 4.33 -9.52
N LEU A 132 -7.93 5.57 -9.43
CA LEU A 132 -8.87 6.04 -8.41
C LEU A 132 -10.24 6.24 -9.06
N GLU A 133 -11.27 5.69 -8.42
CA GLU A 133 -12.66 5.92 -8.78
C GLU A 133 -13.40 6.54 -7.59
N ALA A 134 -14.12 7.64 -7.84
CA ALA A 134 -14.95 8.29 -6.84
C ALA A 134 -16.08 9.06 -7.55
N ASN A 135 -17.32 8.97 -7.05
CA ASN A 135 -18.47 9.71 -7.56
C ASN A 135 -18.73 9.54 -9.07
N GLY A 136 -18.34 8.37 -9.66
CA GLY A 136 -18.46 8.09 -11.09
C GLY A 136 -17.36 8.69 -11.96
N GLU A 137 -16.38 9.36 -11.37
CA GLU A 137 -15.18 9.88 -12.03
C GLU A 137 -14.01 8.92 -11.85
N GLN A 138 -13.13 8.86 -12.86
CA GLN A 138 -11.91 8.04 -12.84
C GLN A 138 -10.67 8.91 -13.03
N LEU A 139 -9.65 8.60 -12.26
CA LEU A 139 -8.32 9.19 -12.37
C LEU A 139 -7.30 8.07 -12.51
N LEU A 140 -6.49 8.07 -13.58
CA LEU A 140 -5.36 7.16 -13.74
C LEU A 140 -4.07 7.89 -13.34
N ILE A 141 -3.21 7.22 -12.60
CA ILE A 141 -1.89 7.70 -12.21
C ILE A 141 -0.88 6.70 -12.73
N ASP A 142 -0.10 7.10 -13.73
CA ASP A 142 1.00 6.34 -14.31
C ASP A 142 2.32 6.84 -13.69
N TYR A 143 3.03 5.94 -13.02
CA TYR A 143 4.29 6.23 -12.32
C TYR A 143 5.53 6.14 -13.21
N GLY A 144 5.34 5.89 -14.52
CA GLY A 144 6.44 5.89 -15.49
C GLY A 144 7.06 4.52 -15.73
N ASP A 145 8.35 4.51 -16.04
CA ASP A 145 9.08 3.40 -16.66
C ASP A 145 10.29 2.90 -15.82
N GLY A 146 10.27 3.11 -14.53
CA GLY A 146 11.31 2.63 -13.60
C GLY A 146 12.30 3.69 -13.13
N ASN A 147 12.11 4.97 -13.50
CA ASN A 147 13.00 6.04 -13.04
C ASN A 147 12.59 6.53 -11.64
N CYS A 148 13.58 6.71 -10.76
CA CYS A 148 13.34 7.28 -9.42
C CYS A 148 13.38 8.82 -9.47
N ASP A 149 12.36 9.45 -10.06
CA ASP A 149 12.35 10.90 -10.29
C ASP A 149 11.10 11.63 -9.76
N GLY A 150 10.09 10.87 -9.31
CA GLY A 150 8.83 11.41 -8.80
C GLY A 150 7.93 12.04 -9.87
N LEU A 151 8.26 11.89 -11.16
CA LEU A 151 7.41 12.35 -12.24
C LEU A 151 6.29 11.32 -12.49
N VAL A 152 5.04 11.78 -12.45
CA VAL A 152 3.87 10.94 -12.77
C VAL A 152 3.01 11.60 -13.83
N THR A 153 2.34 10.78 -14.63
CA THR A 153 1.31 11.24 -15.56
C THR A 153 -0.07 10.92 -14.98
N VAL A 154 -0.87 11.95 -14.79
CA VAL A 154 -2.24 11.82 -14.31
C VAL A 154 -3.19 12.02 -15.49
N THR A 155 -3.98 10.99 -15.83
CA THR A 155 -5.01 11.08 -16.86
C THR A 155 -6.38 11.29 -16.22
N TYR A 156 -7.05 12.39 -16.60
CA TYR A 156 -8.40 12.69 -16.17
C TYR A 156 -9.24 13.22 -17.35
N ASN A 157 -10.40 12.65 -17.57
CA ASN A 157 -11.30 12.98 -18.69
C ASN A 157 -10.60 12.98 -20.07
N GLY A 158 -9.67 12.00 -20.27
CA GLY A 158 -8.92 11.84 -21.51
C GLY A 158 -7.81 12.86 -21.75
N ASN A 159 -7.45 13.65 -20.73
CA ASN A 159 -6.34 14.59 -20.78
C ASN A 159 -5.24 14.14 -19.82
N ASP A 160 -3.99 14.25 -20.27
CA ASP A 160 -2.81 13.89 -19.51
C ASP A 160 -2.15 15.14 -18.89
N TYR A 161 -1.80 15.02 -17.63
CA TYR A 161 -1.13 16.05 -16.85
C TYR A 161 0.13 15.45 -16.21
N GLN A 162 1.29 16.03 -16.49
CA GLN A 162 2.52 15.65 -15.81
C GLN A 162 2.68 16.45 -14.53
N ILE A 163 2.92 15.76 -13.41
CA ILE A 163 3.14 16.37 -12.10
C ILE A 163 4.30 15.68 -11.40
N TYR A 164 4.95 16.40 -10.49
CA TYR A 164 5.93 15.85 -9.55
C TYR A 164 5.27 15.62 -8.19
N VAL A 165 5.46 14.43 -7.61
CA VAL A 165 4.90 14.00 -6.31
C VAL A 165 5.96 13.99 -5.20
#